data_12cd3ac109463e98b4cfb852195ba3cb
#
_entry.id   12cd3ac109463e98b4cfb852195ba3cb
#
_cell.length_a   1.000
_cell.length_b   1.000
_cell.length_c   1.000
_cell.angle_alpha   90.00
_cell.angle_beta   90.00
_cell.angle_gamma   90.00
#
_symmetry.space_group_name_H-M   'P 1'
#
loop_
_entity.id
_entity.type
_entity.pdbx_description
1 polymer ?
#
loop_
_entity_poly.entity_id
_entity_poly.type
_entity_poly.pdbx_seq_one_letter_code
_entity_poly.pdbx_strand_id
1 'polypeptide(L)'
;MNLSKFKSEKEILKLSIFSTIFLAILGLIFGLLASSATIIFDSIYGMIDALMTILALVVAKLITASTSKDIVSNRLEKHFTMGFWHLEPIVLGVNGILLIGASIYAFINAIDSILLGGREIIFSYAIIITAISIVVEITLGVFIRKANKDINSEFLKLDSISWLISASMSFAYLIAFSFGYFVKDGEACFLALRDVATQML
;
A
#
# COMPACT_ATOMS: atom_id res chain seq x y z
N MET A 1 -11.96 12.34 26.40
CA MET A 1 -11.16 11.34 25.67
C MET A 1 -10.14 10.75 26.64
N ASN A 2 -10.10 9.42 26.81
CA ASN A 2 -9.28 8.80 27.85
C ASN A 2 -7.82 8.71 27.37
N LEU A 3 -6.88 9.31 28.11
CA LEU A 3 -5.45 9.42 27.75
C LEU A 3 -4.79 8.06 27.46
N SER A 4 -5.23 7.00 28.14
CA SER A 4 -4.74 5.63 27.89
C SER A 4 -5.18 5.09 26.52
N LYS A 5 -6.42 5.36 26.10
CA LYS A 5 -6.92 4.99 24.78
C LYS A 5 -6.21 5.73 23.64
N PHE A 6 -5.94 7.01 23.84
CA PHE A 6 -5.20 7.84 22.86
C PHE A 6 -3.75 7.37 22.68
N LYS A 7 -3.09 6.98 23.78
CA LYS A 7 -1.73 6.42 23.71
C LYS A 7 -1.69 5.11 22.96
N SER A 8 -2.66 4.23 23.20
CA SER A 8 -2.79 2.93 22.52
C SER A 8 -3.10 3.09 21.02
N GLU A 9 -4.00 4.00 20.63
CA GLU A 9 -4.29 4.32 19.24
C GLU A 9 -3.03 4.77 18.48
N LYS A 10 -2.27 5.69 19.05
CA LYS A 10 -1.03 6.21 18.45
C LYS A 10 0.04 5.12 18.26
N GLU A 11 0.14 4.17 19.19
CA GLU A 11 1.09 3.07 19.08
C GLU A 11 0.71 2.09 17.96
N ILE A 12 -0.60 1.81 17.81
CA ILE A 12 -1.10 0.94 16.74
C ILE A 12 -0.89 1.61 15.37
N LEU A 13 -1.21 2.90 15.22
CA LEU A 13 -0.97 3.62 13.97
C LEU A 13 0.52 3.71 13.60
N LYS A 14 1.42 3.84 14.59
CA LYS A 14 2.86 3.77 14.34
C LYS A 14 3.30 2.39 13.85
N LEU A 15 2.74 1.33 14.42
CA LEU A 15 3.00 -0.03 13.97
C LEU A 15 2.52 -0.22 12.52
N SER A 16 1.32 0.28 12.20
CA SER A 16 0.78 0.26 10.85
C SER A 16 1.71 0.96 9.86
N ILE A 17 2.09 2.21 10.12
CA ILE A 17 3.02 2.98 9.26
C ILE A 17 4.35 2.25 9.08
N PHE A 18 4.93 1.73 10.17
CA PHE A 18 6.18 0.99 10.09
C PHE A 18 6.06 -0.26 9.22
N SER A 19 4.96 -0.99 9.37
CA SER A 19 4.68 -2.19 8.57
C SER A 19 4.46 -1.85 7.09
N THR A 20 3.78 -0.74 6.79
CA THR A 20 3.61 -0.26 5.40
C THR A 20 4.95 0.06 4.77
N ILE A 21 5.82 0.81 5.45
CA ILE A 21 7.15 1.15 4.95
C ILE A 21 7.99 -0.11 4.76
N PHE A 22 7.94 -1.04 5.70
CA PHE A 22 8.67 -2.30 5.63
C PHE A 22 8.23 -3.15 4.43
N LEU A 23 6.91 -3.33 4.22
CA LEU A 23 6.38 -4.03 3.06
C LEU A 23 6.70 -3.32 1.75
N ALA A 24 6.64 -1.99 1.72
CA ALA A 24 6.98 -1.21 0.53
C ALA A 24 8.46 -1.38 0.14
N ILE A 25 9.38 -1.40 1.10
CA ILE A 25 10.80 -1.66 0.84
C ILE A 25 11.01 -3.09 0.33
N LEU A 26 10.40 -4.08 0.98
CA LEU A 26 10.48 -5.47 0.52
C LEU A 26 9.88 -5.63 -0.88
N GLY A 27 8.71 -5.06 -1.11
CA GLY A 27 8.05 -5.09 -2.41
C GLY A 27 8.88 -4.42 -3.50
N LEU A 28 9.57 -3.32 -3.21
CA LEU A 28 10.48 -2.68 -4.15
C LEU A 28 11.66 -3.59 -4.52
N ILE A 29 12.30 -4.23 -3.53
CA ILE A 29 13.41 -5.16 -3.75
C ILE A 29 12.95 -6.35 -4.59
N PHE A 30 11.88 -7.02 -4.19
CA PHE A 30 11.36 -8.18 -4.91
C PHE A 30 10.73 -7.81 -6.26
N GLY A 31 10.14 -6.63 -6.39
CA GLY A 31 9.61 -6.11 -7.65
C GLY A 31 10.72 -5.91 -8.69
N LEU A 32 11.87 -5.38 -8.26
CA LEU A 32 13.06 -5.27 -9.12
C LEU A 32 13.62 -6.65 -9.50
N LEU A 33 13.72 -7.59 -8.54
CA LEU A 33 14.17 -8.96 -8.79
C LEU A 33 13.22 -9.74 -9.71
N ALA A 34 11.93 -9.51 -9.56
CA ALA A 34 10.90 -10.12 -10.41
C ALA A 34 10.75 -9.45 -11.78
N SER A 35 11.38 -8.28 -12.00
CA SER A 35 11.16 -7.41 -13.18
C SER A 35 9.68 -7.04 -13.36
N SER A 36 8.93 -6.96 -12.25
CA SER A 36 7.50 -6.68 -12.25
C SER A 36 7.22 -5.21 -11.97
N ALA A 37 6.82 -4.49 -13.00
CA ALA A 37 6.41 -3.09 -12.88
C ALA A 37 5.21 -2.91 -11.94
N THR A 38 4.31 -3.88 -11.88
CA THR A 38 3.13 -3.86 -10.99
C THR A 38 3.55 -3.86 -9.51
N ILE A 39 4.46 -4.74 -9.12
CA ILE A 39 4.95 -4.83 -7.73
C ILE A 39 5.76 -3.58 -7.36
N ILE A 40 6.60 -3.08 -8.28
CA ILE A 40 7.38 -1.85 -8.06
C ILE A 40 6.42 -0.67 -7.85
N PHE A 41 5.41 -0.55 -8.71
CA PHE A 41 4.41 0.51 -8.62
C PHE A 41 3.63 0.47 -7.30
N ASP A 42 3.14 -0.70 -6.92
CA ASP A 42 2.42 -0.93 -5.67
C ASP A 42 3.28 -0.55 -4.44
N SER A 43 4.56 -0.88 -4.48
CA SER A 43 5.53 -0.55 -3.43
C SER A 43 5.78 0.96 -3.32
N ILE A 44 5.94 1.66 -4.44
CA ILE A 44 6.09 3.14 -4.47
C ILE A 44 4.81 3.78 -3.95
N TYR A 45 3.66 3.26 -4.37
CA TYR A 45 2.36 3.72 -3.91
C TYR A 45 2.21 3.55 -2.39
N GLY A 46 2.57 2.41 -1.83
CA GLY A 46 2.59 2.17 -0.39
C GLY A 46 3.50 3.14 0.38
N MET A 47 4.66 3.52 -0.19
CA MET A 47 5.51 4.56 0.40
C MET A 47 4.84 5.94 0.42
N ILE A 48 4.17 6.32 -0.66
CA ILE A 48 3.42 7.58 -0.75
C ILE A 48 2.28 7.57 0.28
N ASP A 49 1.53 6.49 0.37
CA ASP A 49 0.42 6.34 1.33
C ASP A 49 0.92 6.45 2.78
N ALA A 50 2.04 5.83 3.12
CA ALA A 50 2.66 5.97 4.44
C ALA A 50 3.05 7.43 4.75
N LEU A 51 3.62 8.15 3.78
CA LEU A 51 3.97 9.57 3.93
C LEU A 51 2.72 10.43 4.14
N MET A 52 1.65 10.17 3.39
CA MET A 52 0.38 10.88 3.54
C MET A 52 -0.29 10.59 4.89
N THR A 53 -0.22 9.36 5.38
CA THR A 53 -0.70 9.00 6.72
C THR A 53 0.09 9.71 7.82
N ILE A 54 1.41 9.82 7.68
CA ILE A 54 2.26 10.60 8.61
C ILE A 54 1.84 12.08 8.58
N LEU A 55 1.64 12.65 7.40
CA LEU A 55 1.21 14.04 7.24
C LEU A 55 -0.16 14.27 7.89
N ALA A 56 -1.12 13.38 7.67
CA ALA A 56 -2.45 13.43 8.30
C ALA A 56 -2.35 13.39 9.84
N LEU A 57 -1.48 12.54 10.40
CA LEU A 57 -1.23 12.50 11.85
C LEU A 57 -0.59 13.78 12.39
N VAL A 58 0.31 14.42 11.62
CA VAL A 58 0.90 15.71 12.01
C VAL A 58 -0.19 16.79 12.02
N VAL A 59 -1.03 16.86 11.00
CA VAL A 59 -2.14 17.83 10.92
C VAL A 59 -3.13 17.60 12.06
N ALA A 60 -3.54 16.36 12.33
CA ALA A 60 -4.43 16.04 13.45
C ALA A 60 -3.86 16.49 14.80
N LYS A 61 -2.52 16.35 15.01
CA LYS A 61 -1.86 16.88 16.21
C LYS A 61 -1.89 18.40 16.29
N LEU A 62 -1.65 19.09 15.18
CA LEU A 62 -1.70 20.56 15.12
C LEU A 62 -3.10 21.06 15.46
N ILE A 63 -4.14 20.43 14.93
CA ILE A 63 -5.54 20.75 15.22
C ILE A 63 -5.83 20.55 16.72
N THR A 64 -5.40 19.41 17.29
CA THR A 64 -5.61 19.12 18.72
C THR A 64 -4.84 20.09 19.62
N ALA A 65 -3.61 20.43 19.25
CA ALA A 65 -2.78 21.38 20.00
C ALA A 65 -3.36 22.81 19.98
N SER A 66 -3.94 23.24 18.87
CA SER A 66 -4.59 24.55 18.76
C SER A 66 -5.87 24.66 19.61
N THR A 67 -6.54 23.53 19.83
CA THR A 67 -7.76 23.48 20.66
C THR A 67 -7.43 23.45 22.18
N SER A 68 -6.26 22.96 22.57
CA SER A 68 -5.78 22.86 23.96
C SER A 68 -4.82 23.99 24.28
N LYS A 69 -5.18 25.21 24.40
CA LYS A 69 -4.42 26.43 24.86
C LYS A 69 -2.95 26.24 25.32
N ASP A 70 -2.18 25.36 24.68
CA ASP A 70 -0.78 25.11 24.99
C ASP A 70 0.13 26.15 24.33
N ILE A 71 1.22 26.52 25.01
CA ILE A 71 2.15 27.61 24.68
C ILE A 71 2.75 27.53 23.25
N VAL A 72 2.76 26.35 22.67
CA VAL A 72 3.23 26.11 21.29
C VAL A 72 2.24 26.67 20.23
N SER A 73 0.95 26.75 20.56
CA SER A 73 -0.12 27.29 19.74
C SER A 73 0.09 28.77 19.42
N ASN A 74 0.55 29.59 20.36
CA ASN A 74 0.63 31.04 20.22
C ASN A 74 1.60 31.55 19.12
N ARG A 75 2.60 30.75 18.72
CA ARG A 75 3.54 31.14 17.66
C ARG A 75 3.04 30.75 16.27
N LEU A 76 2.33 29.62 16.16
CA LEU A 76 1.78 29.13 14.91
C LEU A 76 0.43 29.81 14.58
N GLU A 77 -0.42 30.10 15.56
CA GLU A 77 -1.67 30.85 15.38
C GLU A 77 -1.48 32.25 14.77
N LYS A 78 -0.36 32.91 15.06
CA LYS A 78 -0.04 34.23 14.45
C LYS A 78 0.14 34.17 12.93
N HIS A 79 0.43 33.02 12.36
CA HIS A 79 0.65 32.83 10.92
C HIS A 79 -0.57 32.17 10.22
N PHE A 80 -1.46 31.53 10.97
CA PHE A 80 -2.67 30.88 10.46
C PHE A 80 -3.93 31.51 11.03
N THR A 81 -4.35 32.63 10.44
CA THR A 81 -5.52 33.38 10.86
C THR A 81 -6.85 32.62 10.77
N MET A 82 -6.91 31.52 9.98
CA MET A 82 -8.11 30.69 9.81
C MET A 82 -8.08 29.37 10.61
N GLY A 83 -7.05 29.14 11.46
CA GLY A 83 -6.89 27.90 12.21
C GLY A 83 -6.40 26.71 11.34
N PHE A 84 -6.15 25.57 11.97
CA PHE A 84 -5.56 24.37 11.30
C PHE A 84 -6.60 23.45 10.65
N TRP A 85 -7.90 23.68 10.84
CA TRP A 85 -8.98 22.85 10.31
C TRP A 85 -8.99 22.77 8.78
N HIS A 86 -8.50 23.78 8.09
CA HIS A 86 -8.41 23.80 6.63
C HIS A 86 -7.30 22.90 6.07
N LEU A 87 -6.35 22.48 6.90
CA LEU A 87 -5.27 21.59 6.46
C LEU A 87 -5.76 20.15 6.22
N GLU A 88 -6.77 19.70 6.97
CA GLU A 88 -7.32 18.34 6.84
C GLU A 88 -7.90 18.10 5.44
N PRO A 89 -8.84 18.90 4.91
CA PRO A 89 -9.35 18.71 3.55
C PRO A 89 -8.27 18.93 2.47
N ILE A 90 -7.27 19.78 2.71
CA ILE A 90 -6.15 19.95 1.78
C ILE A 90 -5.32 18.68 1.68
N VAL A 91 -4.96 18.07 2.81
CA VAL A 91 -4.21 16.80 2.83
C VAL A 91 -4.99 15.68 2.15
N LEU A 92 -6.30 15.56 2.45
CA LEU A 92 -7.18 14.60 1.80
C LEU A 92 -7.29 14.85 0.29
N GLY A 93 -7.40 16.11 -0.13
CA GLY A 93 -7.45 16.50 -1.54
C GLY A 93 -6.15 16.15 -2.28
N VAL A 94 -4.99 16.46 -1.69
CA VAL A 94 -3.68 16.10 -2.26
C VAL A 94 -3.53 14.58 -2.37
N ASN A 95 -3.93 13.83 -1.35
CA ASN A 95 -3.90 12.37 -1.40
C ASN A 95 -4.80 11.84 -2.53
N GLY A 96 -6.01 12.38 -2.68
CA GLY A 96 -6.92 12.01 -3.76
C GLY A 96 -6.34 12.28 -5.15
N ILE A 97 -5.69 13.43 -5.35
CA ILE A 97 -5.03 13.77 -6.62
C ILE A 97 -3.86 12.83 -6.92
N LEU A 98 -3.04 12.50 -5.92
CA LEU A 98 -1.95 11.55 -6.06
C LEU A 98 -2.47 10.15 -6.42
N LEU A 99 -3.57 9.70 -5.81
CA LEU A 99 -4.24 8.44 -6.12
C LEU A 99 -4.72 8.38 -7.57
N ILE A 100 -5.41 9.43 -8.02
CA ILE A 100 -5.92 9.52 -9.40
C ILE A 100 -4.74 9.52 -10.39
N GLY A 101 -3.72 10.35 -10.14
CA GLY A 101 -2.53 10.42 -10.99
C GLY A 101 -1.80 9.07 -11.08
N ALA A 102 -1.63 8.39 -9.95
CA ALA A 102 -1.04 7.06 -9.88
C ALA A 102 -1.85 6.02 -10.66
N SER A 103 -3.18 6.04 -10.54
CA SER A 103 -4.08 5.11 -11.25
C SER A 103 -4.03 5.34 -12.76
N ILE A 104 -4.00 6.59 -13.22
CA ILE A 104 -3.87 6.92 -14.65
C ILE A 104 -2.51 6.43 -15.18
N TYR A 105 -1.42 6.68 -14.44
CA TYR A 105 -0.09 6.20 -14.82
C TYR A 105 -0.04 4.67 -14.92
N ALA A 106 -0.58 3.97 -13.92
CA ALA A 106 -0.64 2.51 -13.93
C ALA A 106 -1.43 1.97 -15.12
N PHE A 107 -2.54 2.61 -15.45
CA PHE A 107 -3.38 2.24 -16.59
C PHE A 107 -2.65 2.41 -17.92
N ILE A 108 -2.01 3.56 -18.16
CA ILE A 108 -1.21 3.82 -19.36
C ILE A 108 -0.07 2.79 -19.48
N ASN A 109 0.67 2.55 -18.38
CA ASN A 109 1.78 1.60 -18.37
C ASN A 109 1.32 0.15 -18.61
N ALA A 110 0.11 -0.21 -18.17
CA ALA A 110 -0.48 -1.51 -18.46
C ALA A 110 -0.82 -1.66 -19.96
N ILE A 111 -1.40 -0.63 -20.57
CA ILE A 111 -1.69 -0.62 -22.02
C ILE A 111 -0.40 -0.74 -22.83
N ASP A 112 0.60 0.07 -22.52
CA ASP A 112 1.90 0.03 -23.19
C ASP A 112 2.56 -1.35 -23.08
N SER A 113 2.48 -1.96 -21.89
CA SER A 113 3.00 -3.31 -21.68
C SER A 113 2.32 -4.35 -22.56
N ILE A 114 0.99 -4.26 -22.74
CA ILE A 114 0.23 -5.17 -23.60
C ILE A 114 0.61 -4.95 -25.08
N LEU A 115 0.70 -3.70 -25.52
CA LEU A 115 1.03 -3.35 -26.91
C LEU A 115 2.45 -3.76 -27.31
N LEU A 116 3.38 -3.76 -26.36
CA LEU A 116 4.76 -4.20 -26.55
C LEU A 116 4.96 -5.73 -26.45
N GLY A 117 3.88 -6.50 -26.35
CA GLY A 117 3.92 -7.97 -26.28
C GLY A 117 4.17 -8.53 -24.89
N GLY A 118 3.95 -7.73 -23.84
CA GLY A 118 4.15 -8.11 -22.46
C GLY A 118 5.56 -7.83 -21.93
N ARG A 119 5.79 -8.18 -20.66
CA ARG A 119 7.11 -8.09 -20.01
C ARG A 119 7.53 -9.46 -19.49
N GLU A 120 8.81 -9.76 -19.60
CA GLU A 120 9.35 -10.96 -18.97
C GLU A 120 9.36 -10.77 -17.45
N ILE A 121 8.51 -11.52 -16.77
CA ILE A 121 8.40 -11.52 -15.31
C ILE A 121 9.00 -12.80 -14.77
N ILE A 122 9.81 -12.68 -13.70
CA ILE A 122 10.26 -13.85 -12.94
C ILE A 122 9.21 -14.16 -11.88
N PHE A 123 8.23 -14.98 -12.26
CA PHE A 123 7.04 -15.28 -11.46
C PHE A 123 7.35 -15.80 -10.07
N SER A 124 8.45 -16.56 -9.88
CA SER A 124 8.82 -17.11 -8.58
C SER A 124 8.98 -16.03 -7.51
N TYR A 125 9.69 -14.93 -7.82
CA TYR A 125 9.86 -13.82 -6.88
C TYR A 125 8.56 -13.04 -6.68
N ALA A 126 7.77 -12.87 -7.74
CA ALA A 126 6.48 -12.18 -7.68
C ALA A 126 5.49 -12.94 -6.77
N ILE A 127 5.41 -14.24 -6.89
CA ILE A 127 4.54 -15.10 -6.07
C ILE A 127 4.97 -15.07 -4.61
N ILE A 128 6.30 -15.17 -4.32
CA ILE A 128 6.82 -15.16 -2.95
C ILE A 128 6.46 -13.86 -2.24
N ILE A 129 6.77 -12.71 -2.84
CA ILE A 129 6.49 -11.42 -2.19
C ILE A 129 4.99 -11.21 -1.99
N THR A 130 4.17 -11.54 -2.99
CA THR A 130 2.72 -11.38 -2.90
C THR A 130 2.12 -12.26 -1.81
N ALA A 131 2.60 -13.51 -1.66
CA ALA A 131 2.16 -14.39 -0.58
C ALA A 131 2.55 -13.86 0.81
N ILE A 132 3.76 -13.31 0.96
CA ILE A 132 4.21 -12.67 2.21
C ILE A 132 3.32 -11.46 2.51
N SER A 133 3.07 -10.59 1.51
CA SER A 133 2.22 -9.40 1.66
C SER A 133 0.83 -9.77 2.16
N ILE A 134 0.16 -10.75 1.55
CA ILE A 134 -1.18 -11.19 1.96
C ILE A 134 -1.20 -11.60 3.44
N VAL A 135 -0.22 -12.39 3.90
CA VAL A 135 -0.15 -12.84 5.29
C VAL A 135 -0.02 -11.66 6.24
N VAL A 136 0.86 -10.71 5.94
CA VAL A 136 1.08 -9.52 6.78
C VAL A 136 -0.15 -8.62 6.76
N GLU A 137 -0.72 -8.34 5.60
CA GLU A 137 -1.88 -7.45 5.42
C GLU A 137 -3.12 -7.98 6.14
N ILE A 138 -3.43 -9.27 6.00
CA ILE A 138 -4.55 -9.90 6.72
C ILE A 138 -4.29 -9.86 8.23
N THR A 139 -3.08 -10.20 8.66
CA THR A 139 -2.73 -10.23 10.08
C THR A 139 -2.89 -8.85 10.70
N LEU A 140 -2.36 -7.81 10.06
CA LEU A 140 -2.47 -6.43 10.53
C LEU A 140 -3.91 -5.92 10.47
N GLY A 141 -4.62 -6.13 9.38
CA GLY A 141 -6.02 -5.72 9.26
C GLY A 141 -6.91 -6.33 10.35
N VAL A 142 -6.76 -7.62 10.62
CA VAL A 142 -7.49 -8.30 11.70
C VAL A 142 -7.05 -7.83 13.09
N PHE A 143 -5.73 -7.66 13.29
CA PHE A 143 -5.18 -7.18 14.56
C PHE A 143 -5.71 -5.78 14.90
N ILE A 144 -5.59 -4.82 13.96
CA ILE A 144 -6.03 -3.44 14.14
C ILE A 144 -7.55 -3.40 14.38
N ARG A 145 -8.32 -4.20 13.61
CA ARG A 145 -9.76 -4.29 13.79
C ARG A 145 -10.17 -4.82 15.18
N LYS A 146 -9.44 -5.81 15.70
CA LYS A 146 -9.66 -6.33 17.05
C LYS A 146 -9.32 -5.29 18.12
N ALA A 147 -8.16 -4.64 18.00
CA ALA A 147 -7.72 -3.61 18.93
C ALA A 147 -8.66 -2.39 18.93
N ASN A 148 -9.23 -2.06 17.78
CA ASN A 148 -10.16 -0.95 17.66
C ASN A 148 -11.52 -1.19 18.36
N LYS A 149 -11.90 -2.42 18.65
CA LYS A 149 -13.14 -2.70 19.41
C LYS A 149 -13.17 -2.03 20.78
N ASP A 150 -12.00 -1.95 21.44
CA ASP A 150 -11.87 -1.36 22.77
C ASP A 150 -11.61 0.15 22.70
N ILE A 151 -10.93 0.62 21.64
CA ILE A 151 -10.51 2.01 21.45
C ILE A 151 -11.64 2.83 20.82
N ASN A 152 -12.36 2.26 19.86
CA ASN A 152 -13.45 2.88 19.11
C ASN A 152 -13.01 4.17 18.38
N SER A 153 -11.89 4.08 17.65
CA SER A 153 -11.33 5.15 16.83
C SER A 153 -11.71 4.98 15.36
N GLU A 154 -12.18 6.04 14.72
CA GLU A 154 -12.48 6.02 13.28
C GLU A 154 -11.20 5.89 12.44
N PHE A 155 -10.07 6.45 12.90
CA PHE A 155 -8.77 6.29 12.22
C PHE A 155 -8.33 4.83 12.16
N LEU A 156 -8.37 4.10 13.27
CA LEU A 156 -8.04 2.67 13.30
C LEU A 156 -9.03 1.83 12.48
N LYS A 157 -10.29 2.24 12.43
CA LYS A 157 -11.29 1.58 11.60
C LYS A 157 -10.96 1.72 10.13
N LEU A 158 -10.63 2.93 9.66
CA LEU A 158 -10.22 3.19 8.28
C LEU A 158 -8.92 2.45 7.95
N ASP A 159 -7.92 2.52 8.82
CA ASP A 159 -6.64 1.84 8.65
C ASP A 159 -6.83 0.31 8.51
N SER A 160 -7.67 -0.30 9.37
CA SER A 160 -7.98 -1.73 9.27
C SER A 160 -8.68 -2.12 7.97
N ILE A 161 -9.54 -1.23 7.43
CA ILE A 161 -10.21 -1.45 6.14
C ILE A 161 -9.19 -1.34 5.01
N SER A 162 -8.30 -0.35 5.05
CA SER A 162 -7.23 -0.19 4.06
C SER A 162 -6.34 -1.43 3.97
N TRP A 163 -5.92 -1.99 5.10
CA TRP A 163 -5.16 -3.25 5.13
C TRP A 163 -5.91 -4.43 4.50
N LEU A 164 -7.22 -4.55 4.72
CA LEU A 164 -8.04 -5.60 4.11
C LEU A 164 -8.26 -5.39 2.61
N ILE A 165 -8.35 -4.14 2.15
CA ILE A 165 -8.41 -3.81 0.73
C ILE A 165 -7.09 -4.19 0.06
N SER A 166 -5.94 -3.81 0.65
CA SER A 166 -4.62 -4.20 0.15
C SER A 166 -4.48 -5.72 0.06
N ALA A 167 -4.90 -6.46 1.08
CA ALA A 167 -4.91 -7.92 1.05
C ALA A 167 -5.73 -8.51 -0.10
N SER A 168 -6.87 -7.89 -0.41
CA SER A 168 -7.71 -8.31 -1.55
C SER A 168 -7.01 -8.06 -2.89
N MET A 169 -6.30 -6.94 -3.03
CA MET A 169 -5.52 -6.64 -4.24
C MET A 169 -4.32 -7.60 -4.38
N SER A 170 -3.57 -7.82 -3.28
CA SER A 170 -2.47 -8.78 -3.26
C SER A 170 -2.94 -10.20 -3.60
N PHE A 171 -4.14 -10.59 -3.16
CA PHE A 171 -4.73 -11.87 -3.54
C PHE A 171 -5.04 -11.96 -5.03
N ALA A 172 -5.55 -10.89 -5.64
CA ALA A 172 -5.74 -10.83 -7.09
C ALA A 172 -4.41 -10.93 -7.86
N TYR A 173 -3.35 -10.26 -7.37
CA TYR A 173 -2.01 -10.39 -7.94
C TYR A 173 -1.47 -11.82 -7.82
N LEU A 174 -1.67 -12.48 -6.69
CA LEU A 174 -1.24 -13.87 -6.49
C LEU A 174 -1.89 -14.81 -7.52
N ILE A 175 -3.20 -14.66 -7.77
CA ILE A 175 -3.91 -15.43 -8.79
C ILE A 175 -3.31 -15.14 -10.17
N ALA A 176 -3.11 -13.87 -10.53
CA ALA A 176 -2.60 -13.47 -11.83
C ALA A 176 -1.17 -14.02 -12.07
N PHE A 177 -0.27 -13.88 -11.09
CA PHE A 177 1.10 -14.40 -11.20
C PHE A 177 1.15 -15.92 -11.21
N SER A 178 0.31 -16.59 -10.43
CA SER A 178 0.21 -18.06 -10.45
C SER A 178 -0.28 -18.56 -11.80
N PHE A 179 -1.31 -17.94 -12.36
CA PHE A 179 -1.80 -18.28 -13.69
C PHE A 179 -0.73 -18.06 -14.77
N GLY A 180 -0.03 -16.91 -14.73
CA GLY A 180 1.05 -16.60 -15.66
C GLY A 180 2.21 -17.62 -15.56
N TYR A 181 2.53 -18.07 -14.35
CA TYR A 181 3.53 -19.12 -14.13
C TYR A 181 3.14 -20.44 -14.81
N PHE A 182 1.90 -20.90 -14.61
CA PHE A 182 1.42 -22.16 -15.24
C PHE A 182 1.34 -22.07 -16.76
N VAL A 183 0.94 -20.92 -17.32
CA VAL A 183 0.88 -20.73 -18.78
C VAL A 183 2.29 -20.78 -19.37
N LYS A 184 3.26 -20.09 -18.75
CA LYS A 184 4.67 -20.09 -19.20
C LYS A 184 5.27 -21.48 -19.15
N ASP A 185 5.05 -22.26 -18.10
CA ASP A 185 5.52 -23.63 -17.99
C ASP A 185 4.83 -24.54 -19.01
N GLY A 186 3.54 -24.33 -19.29
CA GLY A 186 2.79 -25.04 -20.31
C GLY A 186 3.33 -24.80 -21.72
N GLU A 187 3.64 -23.55 -22.06
CA GLU A 187 4.27 -23.21 -23.36
C GLU A 187 5.67 -23.82 -23.50
N ALA A 188 6.49 -23.75 -22.44
CA ALA A 188 7.82 -24.35 -22.43
C ALA A 188 7.76 -25.87 -22.63
N CYS A 189 6.79 -26.55 -22.00
CA CYS A 189 6.55 -27.98 -22.16
C CYS A 189 6.09 -28.30 -23.60
N PHE A 190 5.20 -27.51 -24.17
CA PHE A 190 4.71 -27.68 -25.56
C PHE A 190 5.81 -27.46 -26.59
N LEU A 191 6.67 -26.46 -26.42
CA LEU A 191 7.82 -26.19 -27.28
C LEU A 191 8.85 -27.36 -27.22
N ALA A 192 9.14 -27.82 -26.01
CA ALA A 192 10.04 -28.99 -25.83
C ALA A 192 9.50 -30.27 -26.50
N LEU A 193 8.20 -30.53 -26.39
CA LEU A 193 7.56 -31.66 -27.07
C LEU A 193 7.59 -31.49 -28.58
N ARG A 194 7.38 -30.28 -29.11
CA ARG A 194 7.49 -29.99 -30.54
C ARG A 194 8.90 -30.19 -31.05
N ASP A 195 9.92 -29.75 -30.29
CA ASP A 195 11.33 -29.91 -30.71
C ASP A 195 11.75 -31.35 -30.71
N VAL A 196 11.29 -32.17 -29.76
CA VAL A 196 11.49 -33.63 -29.77
C VAL A 196 10.80 -34.32 -30.95
N ALA A 197 9.55 -33.89 -31.28
CA ALA A 197 8.83 -34.43 -32.41
C ALA A 197 9.48 -34.07 -33.76
N THR A 198 10.08 -32.87 -33.89
CA THR A 198 10.80 -32.44 -35.09
C THR A 198 12.18 -33.12 -35.24
N GLN A 199 12.77 -33.63 -34.16
CA GLN A 199 14.03 -34.39 -34.22
C GLN A 199 13.82 -35.87 -34.55
N MET A 200 12.59 -36.38 -34.44
CA MET A 200 12.22 -37.76 -34.76
C MET A 200 11.73 -37.98 -36.19
N LEU A 201 11.55 -36.91 -36.97
CA LEU A 201 11.20 -36.92 -38.40
C LEU A 201 12.41 -36.64 -39.28
#